data_ec523ca4a42de504e782c2bbce580f46
#
_entry.id   ec523ca4a42de504e782c2bbce580f46
#
_cell.length_a   1.000
_cell.length_b   1.000
_cell.length_c   1.000
_cell.angle_alpha   90.00
_cell.angle_beta   90.00
_cell.angle_gamma   90.00
#
_symmetry.space_group_name_H-M   'P 1'
#
loop_
_entity.id
_entity.type
_entity.pdbx_description
1 polymer ?
#
loop_
_entity_poly.entity_id
_entity_poly.type
_entity_poly.pdbx_seq_one_letter_code
_entity_poly.pdbx_strand_id
1 'polypeptide(L)'
;SDVYKRQARTCGELLRPVTLELGGKSAAILLDDVDLAANIEGLFQATLLNNGQTCVANTRILVPRSRYQETIDTFATLMSGAVIGDPLDPQTQVGPLVSDTHRTRVEKFIAGSQEQGARLVTGGSRPAQLDTGWFVEPTLFADVDPASTLGQEEVFGPVLAMMPYDTIEEAIAIANSTKYGLAGTIWTADEARGQDIARQIQSGTVGVNYYMLDPVAPFGGIKASGLGREFGPEGLASCQQLQTIYLATT
;
A
#
# COMPACT_ATOMS: atom_id res chain seq x y z
N SER A 1 12.87 -6.24 9.80
CA SER A 1 13.26 -4.93 10.31
C SER A 1 14.69 -4.88 10.85
N ASP A 2 15.21 -5.91 11.52
CA ASP A 2 16.58 -5.90 12.05
C ASP A 2 17.67 -5.98 10.98
N VAL A 3 17.38 -6.58 9.85
CA VAL A 3 18.31 -6.67 8.71
C VAL A 3 18.65 -5.28 8.19
N TYR A 4 17.67 -4.43 7.94
CA TYR A 4 17.88 -3.07 7.39
C TYR A 4 18.57 -2.15 8.37
N LYS A 5 18.29 -2.29 9.67
CA LYS A 5 19.03 -1.58 10.72
C LYS A 5 20.49 -2.00 10.77
N ARG A 6 20.80 -3.28 10.54
CA ARG A 6 22.17 -3.78 10.43
C ARG A 6 22.86 -3.22 9.19
N GLN A 7 22.19 -3.19 8.04
CA GLN A 7 22.75 -2.57 6.84
C GLN A 7 23.09 -1.10 7.07
N ALA A 8 22.14 -0.31 7.61
CA ALA A 8 22.38 1.09 7.92
C ALA A 8 23.52 1.29 8.91
N ARG A 9 23.64 0.42 9.94
CA ARG A 9 24.76 0.43 10.89
C ARG A 9 26.10 0.18 10.20
N THR A 10 26.17 -0.89 9.39
CA THR A 10 27.41 -1.22 8.66
C THR A 10 27.81 -0.12 7.69
N CYS A 11 26.84 0.47 6.98
CA CYS A 11 27.09 1.63 6.12
C CYS A 11 27.61 2.83 6.91
N GLY A 12 27.01 3.09 8.08
CA GLY A 12 27.47 4.16 8.98
C GLY A 12 28.89 3.95 9.50
N GLU A 13 29.25 2.73 9.90
CA GLU A 13 30.62 2.36 10.32
C GLU A 13 31.64 2.57 9.19
N LEU A 14 31.23 2.38 7.95
CA LEU A 14 32.04 2.56 6.74
C LEU A 14 31.96 3.97 6.14
N LEU A 15 31.19 4.89 6.74
CA LEU A 15 30.88 6.23 6.21
C LEU A 15 30.31 6.17 4.78
N ARG A 16 29.44 5.18 4.51
CA ARG A 16 28.80 4.98 3.22
C ARG A 16 27.36 5.47 3.27
N PRO A 17 26.91 6.24 2.29
CA PRO A 17 25.48 6.49 2.08
C PRO A 17 24.72 5.18 1.93
N VAL A 18 23.44 5.17 2.33
CA VAL A 18 22.54 4.02 2.14
C VAL A 18 21.16 4.52 1.74
N THR A 19 20.58 3.93 0.69
CA THR A 19 19.17 4.06 0.35
C THR A 19 18.47 2.79 0.79
N LEU A 20 17.34 2.92 1.46
CA LEU A 20 16.53 1.81 1.95
C LEU A 20 15.09 2.01 1.44
N GLU A 21 14.62 1.08 0.65
CA GLU A 21 13.23 0.95 0.23
C GLU A 21 12.61 -0.23 0.98
N LEU A 22 11.63 0.06 1.86
CA LEU A 22 11.07 -0.89 2.80
C LEU A 22 9.55 -1.01 2.64
N GLY A 23 8.90 -1.61 3.62
CA GLY A 23 7.46 -1.85 3.56
C GLY A 23 6.59 -0.60 3.69
N GLY A 24 5.31 -0.80 3.46
CA GLY A 24 4.27 0.23 3.57
C GLY A 24 2.98 -0.30 4.19
N LYS A 25 2.16 0.62 4.66
CA LYS A 25 0.76 0.39 5.04
C LYS A 25 -0.08 1.55 4.49
N SER A 26 0.00 1.71 3.18
CA SER A 26 -0.57 2.84 2.46
C SER A 26 -2.10 2.86 2.54
N ALA A 27 -2.68 4.07 2.49
CA ALA A 27 -4.11 4.27 2.56
C ALA A 27 -4.65 4.81 1.22
N ALA A 28 -5.77 4.25 0.77
CA ALA A 28 -6.66 4.86 -0.20
C ALA A 28 -7.76 5.60 0.57
N ILE A 29 -7.83 6.92 0.44
CA ILE A 29 -8.90 7.74 1.03
C ILE A 29 -9.92 8.04 -0.06
N LEU A 30 -11.11 7.50 0.08
CA LEU A 30 -12.25 7.80 -0.78
C LEU A 30 -13.00 8.98 -0.21
N LEU A 31 -13.31 9.99 -1.03
CA LEU A 31 -14.13 11.12 -0.59
C LEU A 31 -15.62 10.86 -0.89
N ASP A 32 -16.46 11.72 -0.35
CA ASP A 32 -17.92 11.64 -0.47
C ASP A 32 -18.43 11.78 -1.90
N ASP A 33 -17.67 12.49 -2.74
CA ASP A 33 -17.97 12.81 -4.15
C ASP A 33 -17.38 11.82 -5.16
N VAL A 34 -16.63 10.78 -4.72
CA VAL A 34 -15.99 9.83 -5.65
C VAL A 34 -17.02 9.03 -6.45
N ASP A 35 -16.83 8.94 -7.75
CA ASP A 35 -17.53 7.97 -8.60
C ASP A 35 -16.83 6.60 -8.50
N LEU A 36 -17.39 5.70 -7.67
CA LEU A 36 -16.82 4.37 -7.47
C LEU A 36 -16.81 3.54 -8.77
N ALA A 37 -17.85 3.62 -9.57
CA ALA A 37 -17.95 2.83 -10.79
C ALA A 37 -16.89 3.23 -11.83
N ALA A 38 -16.67 4.54 -11.97
CA ALA A 38 -15.63 5.07 -12.86
C ALA A 38 -14.21 4.77 -12.40
N ASN A 39 -13.99 4.63 -11.08
CA ASN A 39 -12.65 4.50 -10.48
C ASN A 39 -12.32 3.08 -9.99
N ILE A 40 -13.23 2.11 -10.13
CA ILE A 40 -13.09 0.79 -9.50
C ILE A 40 -11.86 0.01 -10.00
N GLU A 41 -11.52 0.11 -11.28
CA GLU A 41 -10.34 -0.55 -11.83
C GLU A 41 -9.05 0.07 -11.29
N GLY A 42 -8.96 1.40 -11.25
CA GLY A 42 -7.84 2.11 -10.64
C GLY A 42 -7.68 1.81 -9.14
N LEU A 43 -8.79 1.71 -8.42
CA LEU A 43 -8.81 1.28 -7.02
C LEU A 43 -8.31 -0.16 -6.85
N PHE A 44 -8.75 -1.08 -7.70
CA PHE A 44 -8.28 -2.46 -7.69
C PHE A 44 -6.76 -2.53 -7.91
N GLN A 45 -6.28 -1.81 -8.92
CA GLN A 45 -4.85 -1.74 -9.22
C GLN A 45 -4.05 -1.13 -8.05
N ALA A 46 -4.52 -0.05 -7.45
CA ALA A 46 -3.83 0.59 -6.34
C ALA A 46 -3.80 -0.28 -5.07
N THR A 47 -4.79 -1.16 -4.87
CA THR A 47 -4.95 -1.94 -3.63
C THR A 47 -4.42 -3.37 -3.72
N LEU A 48 -4.59 -4.03 -4.88
CA LEU A 48 -4.29 -5.47 -5.06
C LEU A 48 -3.19 -5.76 -6.10
N LEU A 49 -2.47 -4.73 -6.57
CA LEU A 49 -1.34 -4.92 -7.48
C LEU A 49 -0.42 -6.04 -7.00
N ASN A 50 -0.07 -6.96 -7.92
CA ASN A 50 0.78 -8.13 -7.63
C ASN A 50 0.27 -8.94 -6.42
N ASN A 51 -1.04 -9.15 -6.33
CA ASN A 51 -1.71 -9.88 -5.23
C ASN A 51 -1.46 -9.22 -3.85
N GLY A 52 -1.34 -7.90 -3.79
CA GLY A 52 -0.98 -7.17 -2.58
C GLY A 52 0.49 -7.35 -2.13
N GLN A 53 1.32 -8.04 -2.91
CA GLN A 53 2.75 -8.20 -2.67
C GLN A 53 3.55 -7.03 -3.26
N THR A 54 3.13 -5.82 -2.93
CA THR A 54 3.73 -4.58 -3.41
C THR A 54 3.77 -3.57 -2.26
N CYS A 55 4.93 -3.01 -2.02
CA CYS A 55 5.17 -2.10 -0.88
C CYS A 55 4.29 -0.84 -0.91
N VAL A 56 3.90 -0.38 -2.10
CA VAL A 56 3.02 0.78 -2.29
C VAL A 56 1.53 0.43 -2.27
N ALA A 57 1.14 -0.86 -2.19
CA ALA A 57 -0.26 -1.26 -2.21
C ALA A 57 -1.07 -0.56 -1.11
N ASN A 58 -2.17 0.08 -1.49
CA ASN A 58 -3.04 0.83 -0.60
C ASN A 58 -4.00 -0.13 0.11
N THR A 59 -3.48 -0.98 0.99
CA THR A 59 -4.23 -2.05 1.64
C THR A 59 -5.14 -1.59 2.78
N ARG A 60 -5.12 -0.30 3.14
CA ARG A 60 -6.13 0.35 3.96
C ARG A 60 -7.03 1.20 3.08
N ILE A 61 -8.35 0.99 3.17
CA ILE A 61 -9.34 1.77 2.42
C ILE A 61 -10.16 2.56 3.43
N LEU A 62 -10.00 3.89 3.42
CA LEU A 62 -10.70 4.80 4.30
C LEU A 62 -11.91 5.36 3.56
N VAL A 63 -13.11 5.19 4.12
CA VAL A 63 -14.37 5.46 3.45
C VAL A 63 -15.26 6.32 4.31
N PRO A 64 -15.88 7.40 3.78
CA PRO A 64 -16.82 8.19 4.57
C PRO A 64 -18.00 7.30 5.00
N ARG A 65 -18.43 7.46 6.26
CA ARG A 65 -19.48 6.63 6.85
C ARG A 65 -20.76 6.60 6.02
N SER A 66 -21.08 7.70 5.36
CA SER A 66 -22.26 7.81 4.48
C SER A 66 -22.22 6.88 3.25
N ARG A 67 -21.02 6.46 2.83
CA ARG A 67 -20.80 5.59 1.64
C ARG A 67 -20.21 4.24 2.00
N TYR A 68 -20.12 3.94 3.30
CA TYR A 68 -19.36 2.80 3.80
C TYR A 68 -19.90 1.46 3.28
N GLN A 69 -21.23 1.23 3.42
CA GLN A 69 -21.82 -0.04 3.00
C GLN A 69 -21.77 -0.22 1.47
N GLU A 70 -22.08 0.84 0.70
CA GLU A 70 -21.97 0.82 -0.77
C GLU A 70 -20.56 0.41 -1.21
N THR A 71 -19.54 0.97 -0.56
CA THR A 71 -18.13 0.67 -0.89
C THR A 71 -17.77 -0.77 -0.51
N ILE A 72 -18.23 -1.27 0.64
CA ILE A 72 -18.04 -2.67 1.03
C ILE A 72 -18.62 -3.60 -0.01
N ASP A 73 -19.87 -3.38 -0.43
CA ASP A 73 -20.57 -4.24 -1.40
C ASP A 73 -19.88 -4.23 -2.77
N THR A 74 -19.41 -3.06 -3.19
CA THR A 74 -18.66 -2.89 -4.43
C THR A 74 -17.34 -3.67 -4.39
N PHE A 75 -16.54 -3.51 -3.35
CA PHE A 75 -15.26 -4.24 -3.21
C PHE A 75 -15.48 -5.74 -3.00
N ALA A 76 -16.49 -6.15 -2.27
CA ALA A 76 -16.83 -7.57 -2.07
C ALA A 76 -17.16 -8.23 -3.42
N THR A 77 -17.95 -7.57 -4.26
CA THR A 77 -18.30 -8.06 -5.60
C THR A 77 -17.06 -8.16 -6.48
N LEU A 78 -16.23 -7.12 -6.51
CA LEU A 78 -15.00 -7.10 -7.28
C LEU A 78 -14.03 -8.21 -6.86
N MET A 79 -13.79 -8.38 -5.57
CA MET A 79 -12.82 -9.33 -5.04
C MET A 79 -13.30 -10.79 -5.18
N SER A 80 -14.59 -11.05 -4.96
CA SER A 80 -15.16 -12.40 -5.14
C SER A 80 -15.28 -12.80 -6.60
N GLY A 81 -15.37 -11.83 -7.52
CA GLY A 81 -15.36 -12.05 -8.97
C GLY A 81 -13.97 -12.16 -9.60
N ALA A 82 -12.90 -11.90 -8.84
CA ALA A 82 -11.55 -11.93 -9.39
C ALA A 82 -11.13 -13.34 -9.82
N VAL A 83 -10.56 -13.44 -11.01
CA VAL A 83 -10.04 -14.70 -11.56
C VAL A 83 -8.72 -15.06 -10.87
N ILE A 84 -8.75 -16.14 -10.08
CA ILE A 84 -7.58 -16.67 -9.38
C ILE A 84 -7.05 -17.87 -10.18
N GLY A 85 -5.75 -17.86 -10.53
CA GLY A 85 -5.22 -18.95 -11.36
C GLY A 85 -3.73 -18.85 -11.71
N ASP A 86 -3.37 -19.54 -12.77
CA ASP A 86 -2.01 -19.55 -13.32
C ASP A 86 -1.58 -18.14 -13.72
N PRO A 87 -0.45 -17.61 -13.20
CA PRO A 87 0.03 -16.27 -13.54
C PRO A 87 0.45 -16.13 -15.02
N LEU A 88 0.58 -17.20 -15.77
CA LEU A 88 0.84 -17.16 -17.22
C LEU A 88 -0.45 -17.11 -18.06
N ASP A 89 -1.61 -17.31 -17.46
CA ASP A 89 -2.88 -17.10 -18.14
C ASP A 89 -3.23 -15.60 -18.13
N PRO A 90 -3.42 -14.96 -19.30
CA PRO A 90 -3.74 -13.54 -19.40
C PRO A 90 -5.08 -13.15 -18.77
N GLN A 91 -5.95 -14.11 -18.45
CA GLN A 91 -7.21 -13.87 -17.74
C GLN A 91 -7.04 -13.84 -16.22
N THR A 92 -5.92 -14.34 -15.69
CA THR A 92 -5.66 -14.36 -14.26
C THR A 92 -5.44 -12.95 -13.72
N GLN A 93 -6.21 -12.58 -12.72
CA GLN A 93 -6.10 -11.30 -12.02
C GLN A 93 -5.34 -11.45 -10.68
N VAL A 94 -5.43 -12.63 -10.07
CA VAL A 94 -4.79 -12.94 -8.79
C VAL A 94 -4.03 -14.25 -8.91
N GLY A 95 -2.72 -14.19 -8.86
CA GLY A 95 -1.82 -15.34 -8.88
C GLY A 95 -1.48 -15.87 -7.48
N PRO A 96 -0.51 -16.80 -7.37
CA PRO A 96 -0.06 -17.32 -6.08
C PRO A 96 0.81 -16.31 -5.33
N LEU A 97 0.92 -16.49 -4.02
CA LEU A 97 1.96 -15.85 -3.21
C LEU A 97 3.34 -16.44 -3.52
N VAL A 98 4.39 -15.72 -3.13
CA VAL A 98 5.77 -16.06 -3.50
C VAL A 98 6.27 -17.38 -2.87
N SER A 99 5.70 -17.81 -1.74
CA SER A 99 6.14 -19.04 -1.03
C SER A 99 5.11 -19.55 -0.05
N ASP A 100 5.24 -20.80 0.38
CA ASP A 100 4.41 -21.40 1.43
C ASP A 100 4.58 -20.70 2.78
N THR A 101 5.80 -20.35 3.14
CA THR A 101 6.07 -19.59 4.37
C THR A 101 5.34 -18.27 4.36
N HIS A 102 5.31 -17.58 3.21
CA HIS A 102 4.61 -16.32 3.06
C HIS A 102 3.09 -16.52 3.11
N ARG A 103 2.54 -17.54 2.44
CA ARG A 103 1.13 -17.89 2.54
C ARG A 103 0.72 -18.13 4.00
N THR A 104 1.48 -18.94 4.72
CA THR A 104 1.23 -19.20 6.15
C THR A 104 1.23 -17.91 6.98
N ARG A 105 2.10 -16.94 6.67
CA ARG A 105 2.11 -15.64 7.31
C ARG A 105 0.83 -14.86 7.02
N VAL A 106 0.38 -14.82 5.76
CA VAL A 106 -0.86 -14.13 5.35
C VAL A 106 -2.08 -14.77 6.04
N GLU A 107 -2.17 -16.10 6.05
CA GLU A 107 -3.24 -16.84 6.75
C GLU A 107 -3.30 -16.52 8.25
N LYS A 108 -2.15 -16.35 8.90
CA LYS A 108 -2.10 -15.92 10.32
C LYS A 108 -2.63 -14.51 10.52
N PHE A 109 -2.36 -13.59 9.58
CA PHE A 109 -2.96 -12.25 9.64
C PHE A 109 -4.48 -12.31 9.48
N ILE A 110 -4.99 -13.13 8.57
CA ILE A 110 -6.43 -13.32 8.36
C ILE A 110 -7.09 -13.84 9.64
N ALA A 111 -6.58 -14.93 10.21
CA ALA A 111 -7.10 -15.50 11.45
C ALA A 111 -7.04 -14.51 12.63
N GLY A 112 -5.88 -13.87 12.84
CA GLY A 112 -5.70 -12.89 13.92
C GLY A 112 -6.57 -11.63 13.75
N SER A 113 -6.92 -11.26 12.52
CA SER A 113 -7.83 -10.14 12.27
C SER A 113 -9.25 -10.45 12.71
N GLN A 114 -9.74 -11.67 12.48
CA GLN A 114 -11.04 -12.14 12.96
C GLN A 114 -11.08 -12.20 14.51
N GLU A 115 -10.01 -12.71 15.12
CA GLU A 115 -9.89 -12.75 16.58
C GLU A 115 -9.89 -11.34 17.22
N GLN A 116 -9.36 -10.34 16.50
CA GLN A 116 -9.37 -8.93 16.92
C GLN A 116 -10.70 -8.22 16.59
N GLY A 117 -11.72 -8.93 16.09
CA GLY A 117 -13.05 -8.41 15.87
C GLY A 117 -13.29 -7.74 14.52
N ALA A 118 -12.34 -7.79 13.58
CA ALA A 118 -12.56 -7.32 12.21
C ALA A 118 -13.58 -8.22 11.50
N ARG A 119 -14.52 -7.63 10.80
CA ARG A 119 -15.58 -8.36 10.10
C ARG A 119 -15.07 -8.85 8.74
N LEU A 120 -14.90 -10.16 8.59
CA LEU A 120 -14.62 -10.77 7.30
C LEU A 120 -15.84 -10.61 6.37
N VAL A 121 -15.62 -9.98 5.21
CA VAL A 121 -16.66 -9.74 4.20
C VAL A 121 -16.61 -10.78 3.08
N THR A 122 -15.40 -11.02 2.53
CA THR A 122 -15.18 -12.03 1.47
C THR A 122 -13.76 -12.59 1.56
N GLY A 123 -13.53 -13.75 0.94
CA GLY A 123 -12.24 -14.43 0.95
C GLY A 123 -11.93 -15.10 2.28
N GLY A 124 -10.68 -15.07 2.69
CA GLY A 124 -10.22 -15.60 3.97
C GLY A 124 -9.72 -17.03 3.93
N SER A 125 -9.80 -17.71 2.80
CA SER A 125 -9.41 -19.11 2.63
C SER A 125 -8.51 -19.34 1.41
N ARG A 126 -8.15 -20.58 1.20
CA ARG A 126 -7.52 -21.04 -0.03
C ARG A 126 -8.59 -21.36 -1.07
N PRO A 127 -8.39 -21.00 -2.35
CA PRO A 127 -9.34 -21.38 -3.40
C PRO A 127 -9.43 -22.92 -3.52
N ALA A 128 -10.64 -23.45 -3.38
CA ALA A 128 -10.85 -24.91 -3.32
C ALA A 128 -10.50 -25.66 -4.62
N GLN A 129 -10.45 -24.92 -5.75
CA GLN A 129 -10.16 -25.51 -7.06
C GLN A 129 -8.66 -25.52 -7.43
N LEU A 130 -7.78 -25.00 -6.56
CA LEU A 130 -6.34 -24.87 -6.83
C LEU A 130 -5.54 -25.65 -5.77
N ASP A 131 -5.23 -26.90 -6.08
CA ASP A 131 -4.50 -27.80 -5.18
C ASP A 131 -2.99 -27.51 -5.13
N THR A 132 -2.44 -26.94 -6.21
CA THR A 132 -1.02 -26.68 -6.38
C THR A 132 -0.76 -25.20 -6.42
N GLY A 133 0.25 -24.73 -5.69
CA GLY A 133 0.60 -23.32 -5.57
C GLY A 133 0.20 -22.72 -4.21
N TRP A 134 0.65 -21.50 -3.97
CA TRP A 134 0.49 -20.85 -2.66
C TRP A 134 -0.60 -19.77 -2.72
N PHE A 135 -1.79 -20.18 -3.13
CA PHE A 135 -2.92 -19.27 -3.31
C PHE A 135 -3.60 -18.91 -1.99
N VAL A 136 -4.09 -17.67 -1.94
CA VAL A 136 -5.01 -17.13 -0.93
C VAL A 136 -6.06 -16.31 -1.68
N GLU A 137 -7.32 -16.48 -1.33
CA GLU A 137 -8.40 -15.67 -1.91
C GLU A 137 -8.23 -14.19 -1.57
N PRO A 138 -8.54 -13.25 -2.51
CA PRO A 138 -8.67 -11.84 -2.17
C PRO A 138 -9.60 -11.67 -0.99
N THR A 139 -9.09 -11.05 0.07
CA THR A 139 -9.75 -11.02 1.38
C THR A 139 -10.04 -9.60 1.79
N LEU A 140 -11.31 -9.30 2.07
CA LEU A 140 -11.77 -8.00 2.55
C LEU A 140 -12.24 -8.11 4.00
N PHE A 141 -11.63 -7.28 4.85
CA PHE A 141 -12.13 -7.01 6.19
C PHE A 141 -12.77 -5.63 6.26
N ALA A 142 -13.95 -5.54 6.84
CA ALA A 142 -14.62 -4.31 7.22
C ALA A 142 -14.57 -4.07 8.73
N ASP A 143 -14.93 -2.87 9.15
CA ASP A 143 -14.98 -2.45 10.55
C ASP A 143 -13.63 -2.65 11.27
N VAL A 144 -12.54 -2.47 10.54
CA VAL A 144 -11.19 -2.67 11.07
C VAL A 144 -10.82 -1.50 11.97
N ASP A 145 -10.44 -1.80 13.22
CA ASP A 145 -9.87 -0.80 14.12
C ASP A 145 -8.52 -0.31 13.55
N PRO A 146 -8.35 1.01 13.34
CA PRO A 146 -7.08 1.57 12.88
C PRO A 146 -5.87 1.21 13.76
N ALA A 147 -6.07 0.91 15.05
CA ALA A 147 -5.02 0.51 15.98
C ALA A 147 -4.74 -1.00 15.97
N SER A 148 -5.58 -1.82 15.34
CA SER A 148 -5.41 -3.28 15.26
C SER A 148 -4.14 -3.67 14.48
N THR A 149 -3.74 -4.92 14.62
CA THR A 149 -2.61 -5.48 13.86
C THR A 149 -2.83 -5.33 12.35
N LEU A 150 -4.04 -5.59 11.86
CA LEU A 150 -4.37 -5.43 10.43
C LEU A 150 -4.35 -3.96 10.00
N GLY A 151 -4.73 -3.04 10.89
CA GLY A 151 -4.68 -1.59 10.63
C GLY A 151 -3.26 -1.02 10.55
N GLN A 152 -2.30 -1.63 11.26
CA GLN A 152 -0.96 -1.09 11.48
C GLN A 152 0.16 -1.82 10.74
N GLU A 153 0.06 -3.14 10.54
CA GLU A 153 1.16 -3.95 10.00
C GLU A 153 0.94 -4.32 8.52
N GLU A 154 2.04 -4.39 7.79
CA GLU A 154 2.05 -4.81 6.39
C GLU A 154 1.82 -6.33 6.28
N VAL A 155 0.73 -6.73 5.63
CA VAL A 155 0.44 -8.15 5.35
C VAL A 155 1.30 -8.66 4.19
N PHE A 156 1.45 -7.86 3.13
CA PHE A 156 2.12 -8.19 1.87
C PHE A 156 1.44 -9.35 1.14
N GLY A 157 0.11 -9.27 1.05
CA GLY A 157 -0.76 -10.27 0.44
C GLY A 157 -2.13 -9.67 0.11
N PRO A 158 -3.04 -10.43 -0.51
CA PRO A 158 -4.31 -9.94 -1.03
C PRO A 158 -5.35 -9.72 0.09
N VAL A 159 -5.01 -8.91 1.09
CA VAL A 159 -5.84 -8.65 2.28
C VAL A 159 -6.03 -7.15 2.45
N LEU A 160 -7.27 -6.70 2.32
CA LEU A 160 -7.67 -5.30 2.44
C LEU A 160 -8.38 -5.04 3.77
N ALA A 161 -8.09 -3.88 4.36
CA ALA A 161 -8.69 -3.39 5.59
C ALA A 161 -9.52 -2.14 5.30
N MET A 162 -10.84 -2.25 5.38
CA MET A 162 -11.74 -1.11 5.19
C MET A 162 -12.16 -0.51 6.53
N MET A 163 -12.05 0.81 6.63
CA MET A 163 -12.26 1.58 7.85
C MET A 163 -13.18 2.77 7.56
N PRO A 164 -14.25 2.98 8.33
CA PRO A 164 -15.07 4.17 8.17
C PRO A 164 -14.40 5.39 8.79
N TYR A 165 -14.72 6.57 8.28
CA TYR A 165 -14.39 7.84 8.91
C TYR A 165 -15.58 8.81 8.87
N ASP A 166 -15.64 9.78 9.78
CA ASP A 166 -16.72 10.75 9.88
C ASP A 166 -16.30 12.13 9.33
N THR A 167 -15.01 12.51 9.46
CA THR A 167 -14.47 13.76 8.92
C THR A 167 -13.18 13.52 8.14
N ILE A 168 -12.85 14.45 7.25
CA ILE A 168 -11.63 14.33 6.46
C ILE A 168 -10.37 14.42 7.33
N GLU A 169 -10.42 15.18 8.42
CA GLU A 169 -9.33 15.29 9.39
C GLU A 169 -9.08 13.95 10.07
N GLU A 170 -10.14 13.20 10.38
CA GLU A 170 -10.05 11.85 10.91
C GLU A 170 -9.41 10.90 9.89
N ALA A 171 -9.84 10.96 8.61
CA ALA A 171 -9.24 10.14 7.55
C ALA A 171 -7.73 10.42 7.41
N ILE A 172 -7.33 11.69 7.41
CA ILE A 172 -5.92 12.10 7.38
C ILE A 172 -5.17 11.58 8.61
N ALA A 173 -5.76 11.69 9.80
CA ALA A 173 -5.16 11.19 11.03
C ALA A 173 -4.96 9.67 10.98
N ILE A 174 -5.97 8.91 10.53
CA ILE A 174 -5.87 7.45 10.34
C ILE A 174 -4.82 7.11 9.28
N ALA A 175 -4.79 7.81 8.14
CA ALA A 175 -3.79 7.59 7.09
C ALA A 175 -2.37 7.73 7.65
N ASN A 176 -2.14 8.74 8.48
CA ASN A 176 -0.85 9.09 9.05
C ASN A 176 -0.47 8.30 10.31
N SER A 177 -1.37 7.51 10.90
CA SER A 177 -1.21 6.87 12.21
C SER A 177 -0.23 5.70 12.24
N THR A 178 0.23 5.20 11.10
CA THR A 178 1.16 4.07 11.07
C THR A 178 2.62 4.52 11.14
N LYS A 179 3.48 3.57 11.50
CA LYS A 179 4.94 3.76 11.43
C LYS A 179 5.49 3.90 10.01
N TYR A 180 4.68 3.64 9.00
CA TYR A 180 5.04 3.68 7.59
C TYR A 180 4.69 5.03 6.94
N GLY A 181 5.25 5.28 5.76
CA GLY A 181 4.97 6.45 4.94
C GLY A 181 5.57 6.30 3.54
N LEU A 182 5.11 5.30 2.77
CA LEU A 182 5.63 5.05 1.41
C LEU A 182 4.73 5.64 0.34
N ALA A 183 3.47 5.24 0.32
CA ALA A 183 2.50 5.66 -0.68
C ALA A 183 1.13 5.99 -0.07
N GLY A 184 0.23 6.53 -0.88
CA GLY A 184 -1.17 6.78 -0.57
C GLY A 184 -1.92 7.25 -1.80
N THR A 185 -3.26 7.19 -1.77
CA THR A 185 -4.11 7.75 -2.81
C THR A 185 -5.32 8.46 -2.22
N ILE A 186 -5.77 9.50 -2.94
CA ILE A 186 -7.02 10.22 -2.67
C ILE A 186 -7.93 10.01 -3.89
N TRP A 187 -9.18 9.67 -3.67
CA TRP A 187 -10.16 9.40 -4.72
C TRP A 187 -11.35 10.35 -4.58
N THR A 188 -11.58 11.20 -5.56
CA THR A 188 -12.53 12.31 -5.52
C THR A 188 -12.87 12.80 -6.92
N ALA A 189 -14.04 13.41 -7.10
CA ALA A 189 -14.37 14.14 -8.32
C ALA A 189 -13.71 15.54 -8.36
N ASP A 190 -13.36 16.11 -7.21
CA ASP A 190 -12.68 17.41 -7.10
C ASP A 190 -11.15 17.21 -6.94
N GLU A 191 -10.44 17.33 -8.04
CA GLU A 191 -8.99 17.14 -8.09
C GLU A 191 -8.22 18.16 -7.22
N ALA A 192 -8.69 19.41 -7.12
CA ALA A 192 -8.05 20.44 -6.31
C ALA A 192 -8.16 20.07 -4.81
N ARG A 193 -9.35 19.66 -4.38
CA ARG A 193 -9.58 19.13 -3.03
C ARG A 193 -8.71 17.91 -2.75
N GLY A 194 -8.60 17.00 -3.74
CA GLY A 194 -7.74 15.82 -3.65
C GLY A 194 -6.26 16.17 -3.43
N GLN A 195 -5.74 17.16 -4.17
CA GLN A 195 -4.37 17.65 -4.02
C GLN A 195 -4.12 18.31 -2.65
N ASP A 196 -5.10 19.07 -2.12
CA ASP A 196 -4.96 19.72 -0.82
C ASP A 196 -4.91 18.68 0.33
N ILE A 197 -5.66 17.60 0.20
CA ILE A 197 -5.60 16.46 1.14
C ILE A 197 -4.28 15.70 0.97
N ALA A 198 -3.86 15.44 -0.26
CA ALA A 198 -2.62 14.72 -0.56
C ALA A 198 -1.39 15.36 0.09
N ARG A 199 -1.32 16.71 0.13
CA ARG A 199 -0.23 17.46 0.80
C ARG A 199 -0.16 17.23 2.32
N GLN A 200 -1.22 16.72 2.92
CA GLN A 200 -1.30 16.46 4.38
C GLN A 200 -0.96 15.01 4.72
N ILE A 201 -0.81 14.14 3.73
CA ILE A 201 -0.46 12.73 3.94
C ILE A 201 1.05 12.61 4.13
N GLN A 202 1.45 12.01 5.25
CA GLN A 202 2.85 11.76 5.60
C GLN A 202 3.39 10.53 4.85
N SER A 203 3.63 10.69 3.56
CA SER A 203 4.06 9.63 2.66
C SER A 203 5.04 10.18 1.63
N GLY A 204 5.88 9.32 1.08
CA GLY A 204 6.84 9.72 0.06
C GLY A 204 6.18 10.02 -1.28
N THR A 205 5.09 9.33 -1.59
CA THR A 205 4.29 9.52 -2.81
C THR A 205 2.80 9.48 -2.51
N VAL A 206 2.02 10.35 -3.17
CA VAL A 206 0.55 10.34 -3.06
C VAL A 206 -0.05 10.60 -4.43
N GLY A 207 -0.96 9.74 -4.86
CA GLY A 207 -1.73 9.90 -6.09
C GLY A 207 -3.11 10.50 -5.84
N VAL A 208 -3.66 11.19 -6.82
CA VAL A 208 -5.07 11.64 -6.84
C VAL A 208 -5.74 10.95 -8.02
N ASN A 209 -6.73 10.11 -7.74
CA ASN A 209 -7.46 9.27 -8.71
C ASN A 209 -6.57 8.35 -9.57
N TYR A 210 -5.33 8.18 -9.17
CA TYR A 210 -4.35 7.41 -9.92
C TYR A 210 -3.14 7.08 -9.04
N TYR A 211 -2.51 5.93 -9.27
CA TYR A 211 -1.20 5.63 -8.71
C TYR A 211 -0.41 4.72 -9.63
N MET A 212 0.76 5.19 -10.03
CA MET A 212 1.77 4.40 -10.74
C MET A 212 3.15 4.97 -10.46
N LEU A 213 4.14 4.09 -10.43
CA LEU A 213 5.54 4.51 -10.33
C LEU A 213 5.97 5.22 -11.62
N ASP A 214 6.56 6.40 -11.46
CA ASP A 214 7.09 7.19 -12.57
C ASP A 214 8.63 7.23 -12.46
N PRO A 215 9.37 6.64 -13.41
CA PRO A 215 10.84 6.61 -13.36
C PRO A 215 11.52 7.99 -13.43
N VAL A 216 10.80 9.04 -13.81
CA VAL A 216 11.36 10.42 -13.87
C VAL A 216 11.03 11.22 -12.61
N ALA A 217 10.19 10.70 -11.72
CA ALA A 217 9.86 11.31 -10.43
C ALA A 217 10.58 10.60 -9.27
N PRO A 218 11.03 11.32 -8.23
CA PRO A 218 11.68 10.70 -7.09
C PRO A 218 10.71 9.78 -6.34
N PHE A 219 11.17 8.56 -6.07
CA PHE A 219 10.44 7.55 -5.30
C PHE A 219 11.17 7.21 -4.01
N GLY A 220 10.44 7.00 -2.93
CA GLY A 220 10.97 6.53 -1.66
C GLY A 220 10.14 6.94 -0.47
N GLY A 221 10.22 6.14 0.59
CA GLY A 221 9.44 6.32 1.81
C GLY A 221 10.05 7.28 2.82
N ILE A 222 9.23 7.61 3.80
CA ILE A 222 9.61 8.28 5.05
C ILE A 222 9.28 7.37 6.24
N LYS A 223 9.61 7.77 7.45
CA LYS A 223 9.39 6.99 8.67
C LYS A 223 10.07 5.60 8.54
N ALA A 224 9.36 4.51 8.88
CA ALA A 224 9.88 3.15 8.77
C ALA A 224 9.81 2.56 7.34
N SER A 225 9.32 3.31 6.38
CA SER A 225 9.29 2.87 4.97
C SER A 225 10.60 3.09 4.24
N GLY A 226 11.53 3.87 4.78
CA GLY A 226 12.84 3.93 4.16
C GLY A 226 13.62 5.22 4.40
N LEU A 227 14.75 5.29 3.70
CA LEU A 227 15.69 6.40 3.67
C LEU A 227 16.14 6.65 2.23
N GLY A 228 16.35 7.91 1.87
CA GLY A 228 16.80 8.28 0.53
C GLY A 228 15.69 8.28 -0.51
N ARG A 229 16.09 8.37 -1.78
CA ARG A 229 15.18 8.33 -2.93
C ARG A 229 15.79 7.51 -4.04
N GLU A 230 14.93 6.82 -4.79
CA GLU A 230 15.23 6.18 -6.07
C GLU A 230 14.52 6.98 -7.17
N PHE A 231 14.84 6.70 -8.42
CA PHE A 231 14.31 7.38 -9.61
C PHE A 231 14.54 8.90 -9.63
N GLY A 232 14.23 9.50 -10.75
CA GLY A 232 14.41 10.93 -10.97
C GLY A 232 15.85 11.43 -10.80
N PRO A 233 16.07 12.73 -10.88
CA PRO A 233 17.37 13.36 -10.62
C PRO A 233 17.88 13.10 -9.19
N GLU A 234 16.99 13.02 -8.21
CA GLU A 234 17.32 12.79 -6.80
C GLU A 234 17.88 11.37 -6.58
N GLY A 235 17.31 10.36 -7.24
CA GLY A 235 17.82 8.99 -7.21
C GLY A 235 19.20 8.90 -7.87
N LEU A 236 19.38 9.54 -9.01
CA LEU A 236 20.68 9.61 -9.69
C LEU A 236 21.73 10.34 -8.83
N ALA A 237 21.35 11.45 -8.19
CA ALA A 237 22.25 12.20 -7.32
C ALA A 237 22.77 11.36 -6.14
N SER A 238 21.97 10.41 -5.62
CA SER A 238 22.40 9.50 -4.56
C SER A 238 23.56 8.58 -4.95
N CYS A 239 23.77 8.36 -6.25
CA CYS A 239 24.82 7.52 -6.83
C CYS A 239 26.05 8.32 -7.27
N GLN A 240 26.07 9.63 -7.06
CA GLN A 240 27.11 10.54 -7.51
C GLN A 240 27.92 11.10 -6.33
N GLN A 241 29.19 11.43 -6.60
CA GLN A 241 30.06 12.15 -5.67
C GLN A 241 30.35 13.55 -6.24
N LEU A 242 30.21 14.57 -5.40
CA LEU A 242 30.50 15.94 -5.79
C LEU A 242 31.98 16.28 -5.49
N GLN A 243 32.63 16.95 -6.45
CA GLN A 243 33.98 17.51 -6.28
C GLN A 243 33.97 18.97 -6.69
N THR A 244 34.54 19.83 -5.86
CA THR A 244 34.72 21.24 -6.18
C THR A 244 36.20 21.50 -6.53
N ILE A 245 36.44 22.19 -7.64
CA ILE A 245 37.77 22.61 -8.09
C ILE A 245 37.84 24.13 -8.01
N TYR A 246 38.79 24.64 -7.23
CA TYR A 246 39.04 26.07 -7.14
C TYR A 246 40.19 26.45 -8.08
N LEU A 247 39.97 27.49 -8.88
CA LEU A 247 40.96 28.07 -9.75
C LEU A 247 41.31 29.49 -9.26
N ALA A 248 42.59 29.84 -9.26
CA ALA A 248 43.00 31.22 -9.03
C ALA A 248 42.53 32.07 -10.23
N THR A 249 41.76 33.11 -9.97
CA THR A 249 41.48 34.15 -10.98
C THR A 249 42.74 34.99 -11.13
N THR A 250 43.32 34.99 -12.32
CA THR A 250 44.38 35.91 -12.72
C THR A 250 43.88 37.30 -12.94
#